data_72415de6ab42c07b3b07f062b845800e
#
_entry.id   72415de6ab42c07b3b07f062b845800e
#
_cell.length_a   1.000
_cell.length_b   1.000
_cell.length_c   1.000
_cell.angle_alpha   90.00
_cell.angle_beta   90.00
_cell.angle_gamma   90.00
#
_symmetry.space_group_name_H-M   'P 1'
#
loop_
_entity.id
_entity.type
_entity.pdbx_description
1 polymer ?
#
loop_
_entity_poly.entity_id
_entity_poly.type
_entity_poly.pdbx_seq_one_letter_code
_entity_poly.pdbx_strand_id
1 'polypeptide(L)'
;RRVLFRSDSGTALAIGYANRAGIPFTRPFIKYTPTWPRSFMPQNQSKRNLIARMKLIPVDALIRGKRLILIDDSIVRGTQLRETTEFLYHSGAKEVHIRPACPPLLFGCKYLNFSRSTSDMDLITRRVIASLEGGDGSTNLAAYADPDSPQYAEMVECIRRELKFTTLKYHRLDDMLAAAGGDPCRFCTYCWTGKE
;
A
#
# COMPACT_ATOMS: atom_id res chain seq x y z
N ARG A 1 13.25 14.39 6.23
CA ARG A 1 12.29 13.49 5.56
C ARG A 1 12.83 13.14 4.17
N ARG A 2 12.43 11.98 3.65
CA ARG A 2 12.73 11.55 2.28
C ARG A 2 11.51 10.85 1.73
N VAL A 3 11.19 11.08 0.45
CA VAL A 3 10.14 10.36 -0.25
C VAL A 3 10.75 9.14 -0.93
N LEU A 4 10.16 7.99 -0.69
CA LEU A 4 10.55 6.70 -1.24
C LEU A 4 9.40 6.12 -2.05
N PHE A 5 9.71 5.20 -2.95
CA PHE A 5 8.72 4.35 -3.57
C PHE A 5 9.08 2.87 -3.32
N ARG A 6 8.08 2.02 -3.31
CA ARG A 6 8.26 0.58 -3.14
C ARG A 6 8.19 -0.17 -4.45
N SER A 7 7.16 0.11 -5.24
CA SER A 7 6.92 -0.51 -6.55
C SER A 7 7.27 0.45 -7.69
N ASP A 8 7.57 -0.09 -8.85
CA ASP A 8 7.84 0.74 -10.04
C ASP A 8 6.58 1.56 -10.41
N SER A 9 5.37 1.05 -10.14
CA SER A 9 4.10 1.75 -10.32
C SER A 9 3.94 2.98 -9.41
N GLY A 10 4.50 2.96 -8.20
CA GLY A 10 4.48 4.11 -7.29
C GLY A 10 5.49 5.22 -7.63
N THR A 11 6.37 5.03 -8.63
CA THR A 11 7.48 5.97 -8.89
C THR A 11 6.99 7.34 -9.32
N ALA A 12 6.09 7.42 -10.29
CA ALA A 12 5.58 8.69 -10.81
C ALA A 12 4.89 9.50 -9.70
N LEU A 13 4.06 8.84 -8.88
CA LEU A 13 3.39 9.47 -7.74
C LEU A 13 4.40 9.94 -6.70
N ALA A 14 5.44 9.15 -6.40
CA ALA A 14 6.47 9.52 -5.44
C ALA A 14 7.27 10.77 -5.90
N ILE A 15 7.56 10.88 -7.19
CA ILE A 15 8.20 12.06 -7.77
C ILE A 15 7.28 13.28 -7.66
N GLY A 16 6.01 13.15 -8.06
CA GLY A 16 5.02 14.22 -7.95
C GLY A 16 4.84 14.70 -6.51
N TYR A 17 4.72 13.75 -5.57
CA TYR A 17 4.63 14.05 -4.14
C TYR A 17 5.88 14.78 -3.62
N ALA A 18 7.08 14.31 -3.98
CA ALA A 18 8.34 14.90 -3.58
C ALA A 18 8.46 16.34 -4.06
N ASN A 19 8.17 16.58 -5.34
CA ASN A 19 8.20 17.90 -5.96
C ASN A 19 7.22 18.86 -5.28
N ARG A 20 5.98 18.42 -5.04
CA ARG A 20 4.94 19.28 -4.42
C ARG A 20 5.23 19.58 -2.95
N ALA A 21 5.80 18.60 -2.23
CA ALA A 21 6.08 18.72 -0.80
C ALA A 21 7.46 19.36 -0.49
N GLY A 22 8.30 19.60 -1.49
CA GLY A 22 9.68 20.06 -1.28
C GLY A 22 10.56 19.07 -0.51
N ILE A 23 10.29 17.77 -0.63
CA ILE A 23 11.00 16.70 0.09
C ILE A 23 11.84 15.91 -0.90
N PRO A 24 13.12 15.60 -0.60
CA PRO A 24 13.98 14.86 -1.53
C PRO A 24 13.40 13.49 -1.88
N PHE A 25 13.27 13.20 -3.18
CA PHE A 25 12.98 11.89 -3.70
C PHE A 25 14.25 11.03 -3.68
N THR A 26 14.13 9.77 -3.25
CA THR A 26 15.26 8.84 -3.23
C THR A 26 14.82 7.41 -3.52
N ARG A 27 15.74 6.61 -4.06
CA ARG A 27 15.60 5.17 -4.25
C ARG A 27 16.40 4.42 -3.17
N PRO A 28 15.77 4.01 -2.07
CA PRO A 28 16.49 3.39 -0.95
C PRO A 28 16.76 1.91 -1.18
N PHE A 29 16.19 1.34 -2.24
CA PHE A 29 16.38 -0.06 -2.61
C PHE A 29 16.98 -0.16 -3.99
N ILE A 30 18.03 -0.99 -4.10
CA ILE A 30 18.52 -1.47 -5.37
C ILE A 30 17.81 -2.78 -5.68
N LYS A 31 17.09 -2.82 -6.80
CA LYS A 31 16.41 -4.03 -7.26
C LYS A 31 17.42 -4.85 -8.06
N TYR A 32 17.83 -5.99 -7.51
CA TYR A 32 18.66 -6.92 -8.24
C TYR A 32 17.81 -7.76 -9.19
N THR A 33 17.85 -7.44 -10.48
CA THR A 33 16.99 -8.07 -11.49
C THR A 33 17.67 -9.04 -12.47
N PRO A 34 18.96 -9.41 -12.37
CA PRO A 34 19.64 -10.03 -13.50
C PRO A 34 19.20 -11.45 -13.85
N THR A 35 18.52 -12.21 -12.96
CA THR A 35 18.56 -13.67 -13.19
C THR A 35 17.30 -14.48 -12.87
N TRP A 36 16.18 -13.89 -12.44
CA TRP A 36 15.04 -14.71 -12.02
C TRP A 36 13.71 -14.27 -12.63
N PRO A 37 13.26 -14.89 -13.73
CA PRO A 37 11.90 -14.72 -14.20
C PRO A 37 10.87 -15.15 -13.14
N ARG A 38 9.67 -14.58 -13.15
CA ARG A 38 8.59 -14.87 -12.19
C ARG A 38 8.24 -16.36 -12.06
N SER A 39 8.57 -17.18 -13.07
CA SER A 39 8.32 -18.62 -13.12
C SER A 39 9.22 -19.48 -12.19
N PHE A 40 10.31 -18.93 -11.67
CA PHE A 40 11.21 -19.64 -10.75
C PHE A 40 10.93 -19.26 -9.29
N MET A 41 9.73 -19.51 -8.80
CA MET A 41 9.43 -19.43 -7.37
C MET A 41 9.73 -20.81 -6.75
N PRO A 42 10.76 -20.95 -5.90
CA PRO A 42 11.03 -22.21 -5.23
C PRO A 42 9.84 -22.64 -4.37
N GLN A 43 9.56 -23.93 -4.31
CA GLN A 43 8.47 -24.45 -3.48
C GLN A 43 8.76 -24.32 -1.97
N ASN A 44 10.02 -24.15 -1.59
CA ASN A 44 10.45 -24.04 -0.21
C ASN A 44 10.37 -22.60 0.31
N GLN A 45 9.67 -22.38 1.44
CA GLN A 45 9.42 -21.07 2.04
C GLN A 45 10.72 -20.34 2.45
N SER A 46 11.73 -21.04 2.97
CA SER A 46 13.01 -20.43 3.35
C SER A 46 13.78 -19.89 2.14
N LYS A 47 13.75 -20.61 1.02
CA LYS A 47 14.33 -20.12 -0.25
C LYS A 47 13.55 -18.95 -0.83
N ARG A 48 12.21 -18.92 -0.70
CA ARG A 48 11.38 -17.75 -1.09
C ARG A 48 11.75 -16.51 -0.29
N ASN A 49 11.92 -16.64 1.02
CA ASN A 49 12.32 -15.54 1.89
C ASN A 49 13.72 -15.01 1.57
N LEU A 50 14.67 -15.91 1.27
CA LEU A 50 16.02 -15.52 0.85
C LEU A 50 16.00 -14.76 -0.48
N ILE A 51 15.28 -15.26 -1.48
CA ILE A 51 15.14 -14.61 -2.80
C ILE A 51 14.41 -13.26 -2.66
N ALA A 52 13.39 -13.15 -1.81
CA ALA A 52 12.72 -11.90 -1.55
C ALA A 52 13.66 -10.85 -0.93
N ARG A 53 14.52 -11.25 0.00
CA ARG A 53 15.57 -10.40 0.58
C ARG A 53 16.65 -10.00 -0.43
N MET A 54 17.03 -10.89 -1.33
CA MET A 54 18.02 -10.59 -2.39
C MET A 54 17.48 -9.65 -3.46
N LYS A 55 16.15 -9.54 -3.63
CA LYS A 55 15.53 -8.66 -4.63
C LYS A 55 15.58 -7.18 -4.28
N LEU A 56 15.72 -6.85 -3.00
CA LEU A 56 15.71 -5.46 -2.52
C LEU A 56 16.92 -5.26 -1.61
N ILE A 57 18.00 -4.72 -2.17
CA ILE A 57 19.21 -4.38 -1.42
C ILE A 57 19.04 -2.97 -0.87
N PRO A 58 19.07 -2.77 0.47
CA PRO A 58 18.92 -1.44 1.05
C PRO A 58 20.19 -0.59 0.82
N VAL A 59 19.97 0.69 0.63
CA VAL A 59 21.02 1.69 0.65
C VAL A 59 20.97 2.38 2.02
N ASP A 60 21.74 1.88 2.97
CA ASP A 60 21.71 2.33 4.38
C ASP A 60 21.83 3.84 4.55
N ALA A 61 22.69 4.50 3.78
CA ALA A 61 22.88 5.96 3.81
C ALA A 61 21.59 6.74 3.51
N LEU A 62 20.65 6.12 2.78
CA LEU A 62 19.35 6.72 2.44
C LEU A 62 18.26 6.40 3.48
N ILE A 63 18.48 5.41 4.36
CA ILE A 63 17.49 4.88 5.31
C ILE A 63 17.83 5.27 6.75
N ARG A 64 19.07 4.99 7.18
CA ARG A 64 19.49 5.08 8.58
C ARG A 64 19.27 6.48 9.19
N GLY A 65 18.54 6.54 10.30
CA GLY A 65 18.22 7.77 11.01
C GLY A 65 17.26 8.70 10.28
N LYS A 66 16.63 8.27 9.17
CA LYS A 66 15.73 9.10 8.36
C LYS A 66 14.28 8.85 8.72
N ARG A 67 13.45 9.88 8.53
CA ARG A 67 11.99 9.79 8.50
C ARG A 67 11.59 9.60 7.04
N LEU A 68 10.97 8.49 6.75
CA LEU A 68 10.69 8.04 5.39
C LEU A 68 9.21 8.18 5.07
N ILE A 69 8.89 8.67 3.88
CA ILE A 69 7.53 8.64 3.32
C ILE A 69 7.56 7.61 2.19
N LEU A 70 6.93 6.47 2.42
CA LEU A 70 6.84 5.40 1.43
C LEU A 70 5.55 5.57 0.63
N ILE A 71 5.71 5.68 -0.68
CA ILE A 71 4.60 5.79 -1.64
C ILE A 71 4.44 4.42 -2.31
N ASP A 72 3.21 3.94 -2.36
CA ASP A 72 2.85 2.71 -3.09
C ASP A 72 1.56 2.95 -3.88
N ASP A 73 1.24 2.11 -4.84
CA ASP A 73 0.01 2.23 -5.65
C ASP A 73 -1.23 1.90 -4.80
N SER A 74 -1.18 0.80 -4.05
CA SER A 74 -2.32 0.34 -3.24
C SER A 74 -1.87 -0.56 -2.09
N ILE A 75 -2.76 -0.74 -1.10
CA ILE A 75 -2.61 -1.77 -0.06
C ILE A 75 -3.71 -2.80 -0.26
N VAL A 76 -3.34 -3.99 -0.75
CA VAL A 76 -4.28 -5.10 -0.95
C VAL A 76 -4.30 -6.00 0.29
N ARG A 77 -3.32 -6.88 0.43
CA ARG A 77 -3.20 -7.83 1.55
C ARG A 77 -2.38 -7.31 2.73
N GLY A 78 -1.54 -6.32 2.48
CA GLY A 78 -0.64 -5.73 3.48
C GLY A 78 0.62 -6.52 3.80
N THR A 79 0.68 -7.82 3.51
CA THR A 79 1.79 -8.70 3.91
C THR A 79 3.17 -8.21 3.44
N GLN A 80 3.29 -7.92 2.15
CA GLN A 80 4.55 -7.45 1.58
C GLN A 80 4.95 -6.07 2.10
N LEU A 81 3.96 -5.21 2.36
CA LEU A 81 4.20 -3.86 2.86
C LEU A 81 4.65 -3.90 4.31
N ARG A 82 4.10 -4.81 5.11
CA ARG A 82 4.55 -5.09 6.48
C ARG A 82 6.02 -5.55 6.50
N GLU A 83 6.38 -6.53 5.67
CA GLU A 83 7.75 -7.01 5.54
C GLU A 83 8.72 -5.88 5.14
N THR A 84 8.32 -5.04 4.18
CA THR A 84 9.10 -3.87 3.76
C THR A 84 9.28 -2.88 4.91
N THR A 85 8.24 -2.63 5.69
CA THR A 85 8.27 -1.70 6.84
C THR A 85 9.20 -2.22 7.93
N GLU A 86 9.08 -3.49 8.30
CA GLU A 86 9.97 -4.13 9.27
C GLU A 86 11.43 -4.08 8.79
N PHE A 87 11.65 -4.32 7.52
CA PHE A 87 12.97 -4.23 6.93
C PHE A 87 13.56 -2.80 6.99
N LEU A 88 12.75 -1.76 6.71
CA LEU A 88 13.18 -0.37 6.84
C LEU A 88 13.56 -0.01 8.28
N TYR A 89 12.79 -0.46 9.27
CA TYR A 89 13.14 -0.26 10.68
C TYR A 89 14.42 -1.00 11.07
N HIS A 90 14.61 -2.25 10.63
CA HIS A 90 15.88 -2.98 10.84
C HIS A 90 17.09 -2.30 10.19
N SER A 91 16.88 -1.64 9.05
CA SER A 91 17.92 -0.82 8.39
C SER A 91 18.13 0.54 9.07
N GLY A 92 17.45 0.79 10.21
CA GLY A 92 17.65 1.98 11.03
C GLY A 92 16.80 3.18 10.65
N ALA A 93 15.69 2.99 9.93
CA ALA A 93 14.71 4.07 9.72
C ALA A 93 14.15 4.56 11.05
N LYS A 94 14.01 5.88 11.21
CA LYS A 94 13.45 6.49 12.41
C LYS A 94 11.92 6.46 12.43
N GLU A 95 11.31 6.72 11.29
CA GLU A 95 9.86 6.74 11.11
C GLU A 95 9.54 6.25 9.67
N VAL A 96 8.42 5.54 9.52
CA VAL A 96 7.92 5.10 8.21
C VAL A 96 6.47 5.55 8.07
N HIS A 97 6.23 6.47 7.15
CA HIS A 97 4.93 7.03 6.83
C HIS A 97 4.48 6.49 5.48
N ILE A 98 3.27 5.96 5.40
CA ILE A 98 2.74 5.38 4.16
C ILE A 98 1.69 6.28 3.53
N ARG A 99 1.77 6.40 2.20
CA ARG A 99 0.83 7.17 1.35
C ARG A 99 0.48 6.34 0.12
N PRO A 100 -0.58 5.52 0.18
CA PRO A 100 -1.09 4.84 -1.00
C PRO A 100 -1.66 5.85 -2.01
N ALA A 101 -1.52 5.53 -3.29
CA ALA A 101 -2.00 6.37 -4.39
C ALA A 101 -3.52 6.35 -4.55
N CYS A 102 -4.19 5.39 -3.95
CA CYS A 102 -5.64 5.20 -4.05
C CYS A 102 -6.28 5.11 -2.66
N PRO A 103 -7.61 5.21 -2.57
CA PRO A 103 -8.38 4.92 -1.37
C PRO A 103 -8.22 3.45 -0.90
N PRO A 104 -8.67 3.10 0.32
CA PRO A 104 -8.71 1.72 0.79
C PRO A 104 -9.54 0.83 -0.14
N LEU A 105 -9.00 -0.31 -0.54
CA LEU A 105 -9.71 -1.28 -1.37
C LEU A 105 -10.71 -2.06 -0.51
N LEU A 106 -12.01 -1.84 -0.75
CA LEU A 106 -13.09 -2.53 -0.03
C LEU A 106 -13.66 -3.71 -0.80
N PHE A 107 -13.46 -3.73 -2.13
CA PHE A 107 -13.99 -4.77 -3.02
C PHE A 107 -12.88 -5.29 -3.94
N GLY A 108 -12.90 -6.59 -4.20
CA GLY A 108 -12.01 -7.20 -5.20
C GLY A 108 -12.37 -6.73 -6.60
N CYS A 109 -11.37 -6.40 -7.43
CA CYS A 109 -11.61 -5.98 -8.79
C CYS A 109 -12.24 -7.12 -9.61
N LYS A 110 -13.30 -6.82 -10.36
CA LYS A 110 -13.96 -7.80 -11.24
C LYS A 110 -13.13 -8.13 -12.49
N TYR A 111 -12.24 -7.23 -12.88
CA TYR A 111 -11.51 -7.27 -14.15
C TYR A 111 -10.03 -7.61 -14.00
N LEU A 112 -9.39 -7.15 -12.92
CA LEU A 112 -7.95 -7.28 -12.74
C LEU A 112 -7.58 -8.38 -11.73
N ASN A 113 -6.75 -9.31 -12.15
CA ASN A 113 -6.41 -10.49 -11.36
C ASN A 113 -5.58 -10.21 -10.09
N PHE A 114 -4.89 -9.08 -10.00
CA PHE A 114 -4.00 -8.78 -8.85
C PHE A 114 -4.76 -8.46 -7.56
N SER A 115 -5.98 -7.91 -7.68
CA SER A 115 -6.90 -7.69 -6.56
C SER A 115 -8.05 -8.70 -6.55
N ARG A 116 -8.09 -9.61 -7.54
CA ARG A 116 -9.03 -10.71 -7.59
C ARG A 116 -8.61 -11.74 -6.55
N SER A 117 -9.23 -11.67 -5.42
CA SER A 117 -9.07 -12.66 -4.36
C SER A 117 -10.09 -13.79 -4.55
N THR A 118 -9.74 -14.96 -4.08
CA THR A 118 -10.69 -16.08 -3.95
C THR A 118 -11.71 -15.79 -2.85
N SER A 119 -11.43 -14.81 -1.98
CA SER A 119 -12.27 -14.33 -0.92
C SER A 119 -12.00 -12.84 -0.67
N ASP A 120 -13.04 -12.05 -0.38
CA ASP A 120 -12.90 -10.65 0.05
C ASP A 120 -12.05 -10.51 1.31
N MET A 121 -11.95 -11.56 2.14
CA MET A 121 -11.09 -11.62 3.31
C MET A 121 -9.58 -11.60 3.00
N ASP A 122 -9.19 -11.70 1.73
CA ASP A 122 -7.82 -11.43 1.31
C ASP A 122 -7.47 -9.93 1.39
N LEU A 123 -8.47 -9.04 1.32
CA LEU A 123 -8.28 -7.62 1.49
C LEU A 123 -8.05 -7.28 2.97
N ILE A 124 -7.00 -6.51 3.26
CA ILE A 124 -6.70 -6.09 4.65
C ILE A 124 -7.86 -5.31 5.27
N THR A 125 -8.51 -4.47 4.47
CA THR A 125 -9.68 -3.68 4.88
C THR A 125 -10.81 -4.56 5.39
N ARG A 126 -11.14 -5.63 4.64
CA ARG A 126 -12.23 -6.56 4.99
C ARG A 126 -11.90 -7.36 6.25
N ARG A 127 -10.65 -7.80 6.41
CA ARG A 127 -10.21 -8.46 7.67
C ARG A 127 -10.33 -7.54 8.86
N VAL A 128 -9.94 -6.28 8.70
CA VAL A 128 -10.05 -5.28 9.77
C VAL A 128 -11.52 -4.99 10.10
N ILE A 129 -12.38 -4.80 9.09
CA ILE A 129 -13.82 -4.60 9.31
C ILE A 129 -14.44 -5.82 10.02
N ALA A 130 -14.11 -7.03 9.60
CA ALA A 130 -14.56 -8.25 10.28
C ALA A 130 -14.11 -8.30 11.75
N SER A 131 -12.93 -7.79 12.06
CA SER A 131 -12.43 -7.70 13.45
C SER A 131 -13.16 -6.64 14.27
N LEU A 132 -13.60 -5.54 13.65
CA LEU A 132 -14.30 -4.44 14.33
C LEU A 132 -15.79 -4.72 14.53
N GLU A 133 -16.45 -5.23 13.49
CA GLU A 133 -17.91 -5.40 13.45
C GLU A 133 -18.36 -6.85 13.77
N GLY A 134 -17.42 -7.81 13.70
CA GLY A 134 -17.74 -9.23 13.66
C GLY A 134 -18.16 -9.71 12.27
N GLY A 135 -18.35 -11.01 12.10
CA GLY A 135 -18.83 -11.58 10.84
C GLY A 135 -17.78 -11.67 9.73
N ASP A 136 -18.21 -11.46 8.49
CA ASP A 136 -17.42 -11.66 7.27
C ASP A 136 -16.79 -10.36 6.71
N GLY A 137 -16.84 -9.27 7.46
CA GLY A 137 -16.30 -7.97 7.03
C GLY A 137 -17.14 -7.29 5.93
N SER A 138 -18.39 -7.68 5.72
CA SER A 138 -19.30 -7.06 4.74
C SER A 138 -20.23 -6.01 5.35
N THR A 139 -20.21 -5.87 6.67
CA THR A 139 -21.08 -4.98 7.41
C THR A 139 -20.69 -3.51 7.19
N ASN A 140 -21.68 -2.66 6.97
CA ASN A 140 -21.55 -1.19 6.98
C ASN A 140 -20.48 -0.61 6.03
N LEU A 141 -20.21 -1.26 4.91
CA LEU A 141 -19.14 -0.89 3.97
C LEU A 141 -19.22 0.57 3.48
N ALA A 142 -20.41 1.14 3.38
CA ALA A 142 -20.58 2.53 2.97
C ALA A 142 -19.92 3.51 3.96
N ALA A 143 -20.01 3.25 5.26
CA ALA A 143 -19.33 4.07 6.26
C ALA A 143 -17.80 3.90 6.21
N TYR A 144 -17.31 2.71 5.90
CA TYR A 144 -15.90 2.45 5.70
C TYR A 144 -15.34 3.01 4.37
N ALA A 145 -16.21 3.32 3.40
CA ALA A 145 -15.84 4.01 2.16
C ALA A 145 -15.78 5.54 2.31
N ASP A 146 -16.47 6.10 3.31
CA ASP A 146 -16.53 7.54 3.54
C ASP A 146 -15.31 8.02 4.36
N PRO A 147 -14.39 8.80 3.75
CA PRO A 147 -13.16 9.24 4.42
C PRO A 147 -13.40 10.19 5.61
N ASP A 148 -14.60 10.72 5.77
CA ASP A 148 -14.96 11.64 6.85
C ASP A 148 -15.70 10.91 8.00
N SER A 149 -15.96 9.60 7.88
CA SER A 149 -16.62 8.80 8.90
C SER A 149 -15.68 8.35 10.02
N PRO A 150 -16.19 8.15 11.25
CA PRO A 150 -15.44 7.54 12.35
C PRO A 150 -14.98 6.11 12.03
N GLN A 151 -15.81 5.33 11.34
CA GLN A 151 -15.52 3.94 10.96
C GLN A 151 -14.31 3.85 10.02
N TYR A 152 -14.25 4.75 9.03
CA TYR A 152 -13.08 4.85 8.16
C TYR A 152 -11.81 5.17 8.95
N ALA A 153 -11.90 6.16 9.86
CA ALA A 153 -10.76 6.55 10.67
C ALA A 153 -10.25 5.40 11.55
N GLU A 154 -11.16 4.64 12.15
CA GLU A 154 -10.83 3.49 12.98
C GLU A 154 -10.22 2.35 12.15
N MET A 155 -10.79 2.02 11.00
CA MET A 155 -10.23 1.04 10.06
C MET A 155 -8.79 1.41 9.66
N VAL A 156 -8.56 2.66 9.27
CA VAL A 156 -7.23 3.14 8.86
C VAL A 156 -6.23 3.04 10.01
N GLU A 157 -6.65 3.35 11.23
CA GLU A 157 -5.80 3.23 12.42
C GLU A 157 -5.49 1.77 12.75
N CYS A 158 -6.44 0.85 12.60
CA CYS A 158 -6.20 -0.59 12.79
C CYS A 158 -5.20 -1.11 11.73
N ILE A 159 -5.37 -0.75 10.47
CA ILE A 159 -4.42 -1.10 9.40
C ILE A 159 -3.03 -0.54 9.70
N ARG A 160 -2.95 0.72 10.14
CA ARG A 160 -1.68 1.34 10.52
C ARG A 160 -0.94 0.55 11.60
N ARG A 161 -1.67 0.12 12.64
CA ARG A 161 -1.10 -0.68 13.75
C ARG A 161 -0.66 -2.06 13.30
N GLU A 162 -1.51 -2.77 12.55
CA GLU A 162 -1.21 -4.11 12.02
C GLU A 162 0.06 -4.11 11.17
N LEU A 163 0.24 -3.08 10.32
CA LEU A 163 1.37 -2.96 9.42
C LEU A 163 2.56 -2.17 10.00
N LYS A 164 2.46 -1.74 11.26
CA LYS A 164 3.52 -1.05 12.05
C LYS A 164 3.99 0.27 11.44
N PHE A 165 3.11 1.01 10.78
CA PHE A 165 3.46 2.32 10.25
C PHE A 165 3.48 3.40 11.34
N THR A 166 4.35 4.40 11.18
CA THR A 166 4.27 5.61 12.00
C THR A 166 3.00 6.39 11.69
N THR A 167 2.65 6.55 10.40
CA THR A 167 1.36 7.08 9.96
C THR A 167 0.92 6.44 8.65
N LEU A 168 -0.38 6.33 8.47
CA LEU A 168 -1.04 5.93 7.23
C LEU A 168 -2.06 6.99 6.84
N LYS A 169 -2.02 7.45 5.59
CA LYS A 169 -3.06 8.29 4.99
C LYS A 169 -3.28 7.86 3.56
N TYR A 170 -4.49 7.48 3.25
CA TYR A 170 -4.91 7.17 1.90
C TYR A 170 -5.21 8.43 1.09
N HIS A 171 -5.20 8.30 -0.22
CA HIS A 171 -5.69 9.33 -1.14
C HIS A 171 -7.22 9.33 -1.08
N ARG A 172 -7.86 10.51 -1.13
CA ARG A 172 -9.33 10.61 -1.24
C ARG A 172 -9.73 10.28 -2.68
N LEU A 173 -10.88 9.65 -2.85
CA LEU A 173 -11.36 9.24 -4.18
C LEU A 173 -11.57 10.45 -5.08
N ASP A 174 -12.23 11.48 -4.58
CA ASP A 174 -12.53 12.69 -5.37
C ASP A 174 -11.27 13.41 -5.83
N ASP A 175 -10.27 13.53 -4.94
CA ASP A 175 -8.98 14.14 -5.27
C ASP A 175 -8.21 13.29 -6.30
N MET A 176 -8.31 11.96 -6.22
CA MET A 176 -7.67 11.06 -7.17
C MET A 176 -8.32 11.16 -8.55
N LEU A 177 -9.66 11.18 -8.62
CA LEU A 177 -10.40 11.35 -9.88
C LEU A 177 -10.15 12.74 -10.50
N ALA A 178 -10.14 13.79 -9.69
CA ALA A 178 -9.80 15.13 -10.14
C ALA A 178 -8.38 15.22 -10.71
N ALA A 179 -7.41 14.55 -10.07
CA ALA A 179 -6.02 14.51 -10.53
C ALA A 179 -5.84 13.68 -11.82
N ALA A 180 -6.67 12.67 -12.03
CA ALA A 180 -6.68 11.88 -13.27
C ALA A 180 -7.20 12.68 -14.46
N GLY A 181 -8.04 13.68 -14.21
CA GLY A 181 -8.67 14.52 -15.23
C GLY A 181 -9.83 13.82 -15.97
N GLY A 182 -10.58 14.58 -16.73
CA GLY A 182 -11.74 14.07 -17.46
C GLY A 182 -13.01 13.97 -16.62
N ASP A 183 -14.04 13.36 -17.19
CA ASP A 183 -15.32 13.15 -16.53
C ASP A 183 -15.22 12.00 -15.50
N PRO A 184 -15.48 12.24 -14.21
CA PRO A 184 -15.47 11.20 -13.17
C PRO A 184 -16.35 9.98 -13.51
N CYS A 185 -17.46 10.16 -14.21
CA CYS A 185 -18.35 9.06 -14.62
C CYS A 185 -17.73 8.07 -15.60
N ARG A 186 -16.56 8.40 -16.18
CA ARG A 186 -15.82 7.50 -17.09
C ARG A 186 -14.86 6.57 -16.39
N PHE A 187 -14.70 6.68 -15.08
CA PHE A 187 -13.81 5.85 -14.29
C PHE A 187 -14.59 4.81 -13.48
N CYS A 188 -14.14 3.57 -13.55
CA CYS A 188 -14.67 2.54 -12.66
C CYS A 188 -14.16 2.77 -11.23
N THR A 189 -15.07 2.91 -10.29
CA THR A 189 -14.75 3.11 -8.86
C THR A 189 -15.12 1.92 -7.98
N TYR A 190 -15.49 0.80 -8.60
CA TYR A 190 -16.02 -0.38 -7.91
C TYR A 190 -15.16 -0.87 -6.74
N CYS A 191 -13.82 -0.90 -6.90
CA CYS A 191 -12.92 -1.38 -5.84
C CYS A 191 -13.00 -0.59 -4.53
N TRP A 192 -13.48 0.64 -4.58
CA TRP A 192 -13.55 1.56 -3.44
C TRP A 192 -14.98 1.78 -2.95
N THR A 193 -15.96 1.80 -3.86
CA THR A 193 -17.36 2.17 -3.56
C THR A 193 -18.35 1.02 -3.67
N GLY A 194 -17.99 -0.06 -4.36
CA GLY A 194 -18.90 -1.14 -4.74
C GLY A 194 -19.85 -0.78 -5.88
N LYS A 195 -19.74 0.42 -6.47
CA LYS A 195 -20.56 0.90 -7.59
C LYS A 195 -19.75 0.92 -8.89
N GLU A 196 -20.37 0.52 -9.98
CA GLU A 196 -19.87 0.62 -11.35
C GLU A 196 -20.24 1.95 -11.98
#